data_a5fa784303a4b814e91c22834d6ef2fc
#
_entry.id   a5fa784303a4b814e91c22834d6ef2fc
#
_cell.length_a   1.000
_cell.length_b   1.000
_cell.length_c   1.000
_cell.angle_alpha   90.00
_cell.angle_beta   90.00
_cell.angle_gamma   90.00
#
_symmetry.space_group_name_H-M   'P 1'
#
loop_
_entity.id
_entity.type
_entity.pdbx_description
1 polymer ?
#
loop_
_entity_poly.entity_id
_entity_poly.type
_entity_poly.pdbx_seq_one_letter_code
_entity_poly.pdbx_strand_id
1 'polypeptide(L)'
;MYSINRRKFLGLISCGCCSAILPSCSTVPITERKQLSIIPEYRINQQAAKAYENFKSKAKLINSGSQLKQIKQIGKKMENSVSAFFQNQGKDDPTNNFSWEYVLVNNDKIVNAWCMPGGKIAVYTGLLKITKNTDALSIVMGHEIAHAVARHSVERMSHAMTINLGTTVADIFLG
;
A
#
# COMPACT_ATOMS: atom_id res chain seq x y z
N MET A 1 50.73 -25.23 -5.88
CA MET A 1 49.95 -24.33 -6.77
C MET A 1 48.71 -25.10 -7.23
N TYR A 2 47.57 -24.91 -6.57
CA TYR A 2 46.33 -25.66 -6.87
C TYR A 2 45.66 -25.02 -8.08
N SER A 3 45.64 -25.70 -9.23
CA SER A 3 44.88 -25.23 -10.40
C SER A 3 43.40 -25.61 -10.24
N ILE A 4 42.55 -24.61 -10.08
CA ILE A 4 41.11 -24.83 -10.07
C ILE A 4 40.68 -25.07 -11.52
N ASN A 5 40.18 -26.28 -11.79
CA ASN A 5 39.70 -26.69 -13.11
C ASN A 5 38.39 -25.93 -13.44
N ARG A 6 38.22 -25.46 -14.69
CA ARG A 6 37.03 -24.69 -15.16
C ARG A 6 35.69 -25.29 -14.75
N ARG A 7 35.58 -26.62 -14.73
CA ARG A 7 34.40 -27.37 -14.28
C ARG A 7 34.11 -27.18 -12.79
N LYS A 8 35.14 -27.15 -11.92
CA LYS A 8 34.98 -26.88 -10.49
C LYS A 8 34.62 -25.43 -10.21
N PHE A 9 35.14 -24.49 -11.00
CA PHE A 9 34.82 -23.07 -10.89
C PHE A 9 33.37 -22.79 -11.27
N LEU A 10 32.88 -23.40 -12.36
CA LEU A 10 31.47 -23.29 -12.77
C LEU A 10 30.51 -23.95 -11.76
N GLY A 11 30.90 -25.07 -11.13
CA GLY A 11 30.11 -25.70 -10.08
C GLY A 11 30.03 -24.88 -8.79
N LEU A 12 31.09 -24.17 -8.44
CA LEU A 12 31.11 -23.27 -7.27
C LEU A 12 30.27 -22.01 -7.49
N ILE A 13 30.25 -21.45 -8.69
CA ILE A 13 29.41 -20.31 -9.05
C ILE A 13 27.93 -20.73 -9.10
N SER A 14 27.62 -21.91 -9.64
CA SER A 14 26.25 -22.44 -9.70
C SER A 14 25.63 -22.66 -8.30
N CYS A 15 26.45 -23.15 -7.35
CA CYS A 15 25.96 -23.43 -6.00
C CYS A 15 25.88 -22.18 -5.10
N GLY A 16 26.74 -21.17 -5.31
CA GLY A 16 26.79 -19.93 -4.54
C GLY A 16 25.78 -18.89 -5.00
N CYS A 17 25.45 -18.83 -6.29
CA CYS A 17 24.49 -17.84 -6.83
C CYS A 17 23.02 -18.23 -6.61
N CYS A 18 22.69 -19.51 -6.50
CA CYS A 18 21.30 -19.93 -6.23
C CYS A 18 20.84 -19.63 -4.80
N SER A 19 21.73 -19.43 -3.85
CA SER A 19 21.37 -19.12 -2.46
C SER A 19 21.14 -17.62 -2.22
N ALA A 20 21.59 -16.74 -3.13
CA ALA A 20 21.53 -15.29 -2.95
C ALA A 20 20.34 -14.62 -3.68
N ILE A 21 19.61 -15.36 -4.51
CA ILE A 21 18.48 -14.82 -5.29
C ILE A 21 17.22 -15.65 -4.99
N LEU A 22 16.86 -15.74 -3.71
CA LEU A 22 15.49 -16.07 -3.39
C LEU A 22 14.71 -14.76 -3.44
N PRO A 23 13.84 -14.54 -4.44
CA PRO A 23 12.93 -13.41 -4.38
C PRO A 23 12.17 -13.52 -3.07
N SER A 24 12.18 -12.47 -2.29
CA SER A 24 11.45 -12.38 -1.06
C SER A 24 9.95 -12.45 -1.39
N CYS A 25 9.41 -13.66 -1.41
CA CYS A 25 7.96 -13.86 -1.51
C CYS A 25 7.36 -13.61 -0.14
N SER A 26 6.58 -12.58 0.02
CA SER A 26 5.74 -12.38 1.20
C SER A 26 4.36 -12.98 0.98
N THR A 27 3.70 -13.36 2.07
CA THR A 27 2.33 -13.85 2.02
C THR A 27 1.38 -12.68 2.24
N VAL A 28 0.35 -12.55 1.42
CA VAL A 28 -0.72 -11.57 1.59
C VAL A 28 -1.47 -11.88 2.88
N PRO A 29 -1.62 -10.92 3.81
CA PRO A 29 -2.15 -11.18 5.14
C PRO A 29 -3.55 -11.81 5.19
N ILE A 30 -4.41 -11.50 4.21
CA ILE A 30 -5.81 -11.97 4.20
C ILE A 30 -5.99 -13.20 3.33
N THR A 31 -5.42 -13.20 2.12
CA THR A 31 -5.67 -14.25 1.11
C THR A 31 -4.65 -15.36 1.15
N GLU A 32 -3.61 -15.23 1.97
CA GLU A 32 -2.47 -16.16 2.09
C GLU A 32 -1.74 -16.43 0.75
N ARG A 33 -2.08 -15.68 -0.29
CA ARG A 33 -1.44 -15.73 -1.60
C ARG A 33 0.02 -15.24 -1.48
N LYS A 34 0.93 -15.96 -2.12
CA LYS A 34 2.31 -15.50 -2.25
C LYS A 34 2.39 -14.34 -3.24
N GLN A 35 3.05 -13.28 -2.86
CA GLN A 35 3.31 -12.11 -3.70
C GLN A 35 4.79 -11.74 -3.72
N LEU A 36 5.22 -11.14 -4.81
CA LEU A 36 6.57 -10.63 -4.94
C LEU A 36 6.75 -9.41 -4.04
N SER A 37 7.72 -9.46 -3.11
CA SER A 37 8.02 -8.37 -2.18
C SER A 37 9.54 -8.16 -2.13
N ILE A 38 10.08 -7.48 -3.13
CA ILE A 38 11.52 -7.19 -3.23
C ILE A 38 11.89 -6.01 -2.33
N ILE A 39 10.95 -5.07 -2.16
CA ILE A 39 11.19 -3.86 -1.40
C ILE A 39 10.68 -4.04 0.02
N PRO A 40 11.49 -3.75 1.05
CA PRO A 40 11.02 -3.77 2.43
C PRO A 40 9.84 -2.81 2.64
N GLU A 41 8.80 -3.26 3.32
CA GLU A 41 7.55 -2.52 3.53
C GLU A 41 7.77 -1.12 4.15
N TYR A 42 8.68 -1.00 5.11
CA TYR A 42 8.98 0.27 5.74
C TYR A 42 9.46 1.33 4.74
N ARG A 43 10.23 0.93 3.71
CA ARG A 43 10.67 1.84 2.65
C ARG A 43 9.51 2.31 1.78
N ILE A 44 8.59 1.40 1.48
CA ILE A 44 7.38 1.73 0.73
C ILE A 44 6.51 2.70 1.52
N ASN A 45 6.29 2.44 2.81
CA ASN A 45 5.54 3.33 3.68
C ASN A 45 6.19 4.73 3.78
N GLN A 46 7.53 4.81 3.86
CA GLN A 46 8.24 6.10 3.84
C GLN A 46 8.06 6.85 2.51
N GLN A 47 8.16 6.15 1.38
CA GLN A 47 7.96 6.76 0.07
C GLN A 47 6.51 7.21 -0.12
N ALA A 48 5.55 6.40 0.29
CA ALA A 48 4.14 6.74 0.28
C ALA A 48 3.85 7.97 1.15
N ALA A 49 4.43 8.05 2.34
CA ALA A 49 4.29 9.21 3.20
C ALA A 49 4.83 10.50 2.55
N LYS A 50 6.01 10.44 1.92
CA LYS A 50 6.58 11.59 1.17
C LYS A 50 5.69 11.99 -0.02
N ALA A 51 5.20 11.01 -0.78
CA ALA A 51 4.30 11.26 -1.89
C ALA A 51 2.99 11.89 -1.43
N TYR A 52 2.47 11.43 -0.30
CA TYR A 52 1.26 11.97 0.31
C TYR A 52 1.43 13.42 0.79
N GLU A 53 2.56 13.76 1.43
CA GLU A 53 2.87 15.15 1.81
C GLU A 53 2.98 16.07 0.58
N ASN A 54 3.67 15.60 -0.47
CA ASN A 54 3.75 16.35 -1.74
C ASN A 54 2.37 16.50 -2.41
N PHE A 55 1.52 15.49 -2.32
CA PHE A 55 0.13 15.58 -2.78
C PHE A 55 -0.65 16.62 -1.97
N LYS A 56 -0.59 16.57 -0.63
CA LYS A 56 -1.30 17.52 0.24
C LYS A 56 -0.88 18.97 -0.01
N SER A 57 0.39 19.21 -0.29
CA SER A 57 0.90 20.57 -0.56
C SER A 57 0.36 21.18 -1.86
N LYS A 58 -0.09 20.35 -2.80
CA LYS A 58 -0.63 20.77 -4.10
C LYS A 58 -2.16 20.69 -4.18
N ALA A 59 -2.77 19.86 -3.35
CA ALA A 59 -4.20 19.63 -3.36
C ALA A 59 -4.96 20.72 -2.59
N LYS A 60 -6.15 21.06 -3.07
CA LYS A 60 -7.06 21.93 -2.35
C LYS A 60 -7.82 21.12 -1.28
N LEU A 61 -7.40 21.21 -0.03
CA LEU A 61 -7.95 20.41 1.06
C LEU A 61 -9.08 21.15 1.78
N ILE A 62 -10.06 20.37 2.26
CA ILE A 62 -11.08 20.81 3.21
C ILE A 62 -10.62 20.37 4.60
N ASN A 63 -10.22 21.33 5.43
CA ASN A 63 -9.59 21.07 6.73
C ASN A 63 -10.59 20.95 7.90
N SER A 64 -11.89 21.21 7.67
CA SER A 64 -12.94 21.14 8.69
C SER A 64 -14.30 20.86 8.07
N GLY A 65 -15.30 20.53 8.90
CA GLY A 65 -16.66 20.31 8.47
C GLY A 65 -17.16 18.88 8.69
N SER A 66 -18.49 18.71 8.51
CA SER A 66 -19.17 17.42 8.77
C SER A 66 -18.68 16.28 7.89
N GLN A 67 -18.41 16.55 6.61
CA GLN A 67 -17.94 15.54 5.66
C GLN A 67 -16.57 14.97 6.05
N LEU A 68 -15.61 15.82 6.40
CA LEU A 68 -14.30 15.36 6.87
C LEU A 68 -14.42 14.59 8.19
N LYS A 69 -15.29 15.05 9.10
CA LYS A 69 -15.57 14.33 10.35
C LYS A 69 -16.14 12.95 10.09
N GLN A 70 -17.08 12.83 9.16
CA GLN A 70 -17.65 11.54 8.74
C GLN A 70 -16.59 10.60 8.17
N ILE A 71 -15.74 11.08 7.27
CA ILE A 71 -14.63 10.30 6.68
C ILE A 71 -13.72 9.76 7.79
N LYS A 72 -13.31 10.62 8.73
CA LYS A 72 -12.46 10.20 9.87
C LYS A 72 -13.15 9.19 10.78
N GLN A 73 -14.45 9.33 11.02
CA GLN A 73 -15.22 8.37 11.82
C GLN A 73 -15.33 6.99 11.13
N ILE A 74 -15.60 6.98 9.83
CA ILE A 74 -15.61 5.74 9.03
C ILE A 74 -14.23 5.10 9.07
N GLY A 75 -13.18 5.87 8.80
CA GLY A 75 -11.82 5.40 8.82
C GLY A 75 -11.44 4.77 10.16
N LYS A 76 -11.75 5.44 11.27
CA LYS A 76 -11.45 4.91 12.62
C LYS A 76 -12.19 3.60 12.93
N LYS A 77 -13.44 3.45 12.49
CA LYS A 77 -14.16 2.18 12.61
C LYS A 77 -13.47 1.07 11.81
N MET A 78 -12.98 1.38 10.61
CA MET A 78 -12.27 0.41 9.78
C MET A 78 -10.92 0.01 10.35
N GLU A 79 -10.12 0.97 10.84
CA GLU A 79 -8.89 0.66 11.57
C GLU A 79 -9.15 -0.38 12.66
N ASN A 80 -10.13 -0.10 13.52
CA ASN A 80 -10.49 -0.99 14.63
C ASN A 80 -10.97 -2.36 14.11
N SER A 81 -11.74 -2.40 13.02
CA SER A 81 -12.24 -3.65 12.43
C SER A 81 -11.12 -4.50 11.83
N VAL A 82 -10.12 -3.87 11.18
CA VAL A 82 -8.94 -4.58 10.67
C VAL A 82 -8.15 -5.18 11.83
N SER A 83 -7.84 -4.40 12.86
CA SER A 83 -7.10 -4.88 14.03
C SER A 83 -7.85 -6.02 14.73
N ALA A 84 -9.16 -5.88 14.96
CA ALA A 84 -9.98 -6.92 15.57
C ALA A 84 -10.02 -8.20 14.72
N PHE A 85 -10.09 -8.08 13.39
CA PHE A 85 -10.07 -9.22 12.48
C PHE A 85 -8.80 -10.06 12.64
N PHE A 86 -7.63 -9.44 12.62
CA PHE A 86 -6.35 -10.15 12.77
C PHE A 86 -6.18 -10.72 14.19
N GLN A 87 -6.54 -9.95 15.20
CA GLN A 87 -6.51 -10.42 16.60
C GLN A 87 -7.39 -11.66 16.82
N ASN A 88 -8.61 -11.67 16.29
CA ASN A 88 -9.51 -12.81 16.40
C ASN A 88 -9.00 -14.06 15.65
N GLN A 89 -8.12 -13.88 14.66
CA GLN A 89 -7.48 -14.97 13.94
C GLN A 89 -6.14 -15.40 14.55
N GLY A 90 -5.70 -14.78 15.64
CA GLY A 90 -4.39 -15.03 16.24
C GLY A 90 -3.23 -14.68 15.31
N LYS A 91 -3.44 -13.75 14.38
CA LYS A 91 -2.44 -13.28 13.40
C LYS A 91 -1.94 -11.88 13.75
N ASP A 92 -0.71 -11.59 13.37
CA ASP A 92 -0.17 -10.23 13.49
C ASP A 92 -0.96 -9.26 12.60
N ASP A 93 -1.34 -8.12 13.16
CA ASP A 93 -2.00 -7.05 12.41
C ASP A 93 -0.99 -6.35 11.47
N PRO A 94 -1.15 -6.46 10.15
CA PRO A 94 -0.24 -5.85 9.18
C PRO A 94 -0.30 -4.32 9.21
N THR A 95 -1.26 -3.74 9.90
CA THR A 95 -1.43 -2.29 10.00
C THR A 95 -0.83 -1.68 11.27
N ASN A 96 -0.18 -2.47 12.13
CA ASN A 96 0.45 -1.98 13.36
C ASN A 96 1.45 -0.84 13.13
N ASN A 97 2.10 -0.80 11.96
CA ASN A 97 3.05 0.24 11.57
C ASN A 97 2.41 1.31 10.67
N PHE A 98 1.09 1.35 10.52
CA PHE A 98 0.41 2.37 9.75
C PHE A 98 0.27 3.66 10.57
N SER A 99 0.50 4.78 9.93
CA SER A 99 0.24 6.11 10.47
C SER A 99 -0.97 6.69 9.74
N TRP A 100 -2.15 6.25 10.17
CA TRP A 100 -3.43 6.56 9.53
C TRP A 100 -3.68 8.06 9.44
N GLU A 101 -4.03 8.52 8.25
CA GLU A 101 -4.34 9.92 7.98
C GLU A 101 -5.41 10.02 6.89
N TYR A 102 -6.37 10.93 7.08
CA TYR A 102 -7.53 11.10 6.21
C TYR A 102 -7.63 12.55 5.77
N VAL A 103 -7.68 12.80 4.46
CA VAL A 103 -7.93 14.12 3.90
C VAL A 103 -9.14 14.10 2.99
N LEU A 104 -9.83 15.24 2.94
CA LEU A 104 -10.90 15.51 1.98
C LEU A 104 -10.39 16.52 0.96
N VAL A 105 -10.35 16.12 -0.30
CA VAL A 105 -9.90 16.95 -1.41
C VAL A 105 -11.09 17.67 -2.03
N ASN A 106 -11.03 18.99 -2.08
CA ASN A 106 -12.05 19.82 -2.72
C ASN A 106 -11.91 19.78 -4.24
N ASN A 107 -12.44 18.73 -4.84
CA ASN A 107 -12.50 18.58 -6.29
C ASN A 107 -13.74 17.75 -6.69
N ASP A 108 -14.78 18.43 -7.10
CA ASP A 108 -16.05 17.83 -7.49
C ASP A 108 -16.02 17.09 -8.84
N LYS A 109 -15.00 17.34 -9.65
CA LYS A 109 -14.84 16.71 -10.97
C LYS A 109 -14.25 15.31 -10.87
N ILE A 110 -13.56 15.02 -9.78
CA ILE A 110 -12.92 13.71 -9.56
C ILE A 110 -13.79 12.87 -8.64
N VAL A 111 -14.27 11.75 -9.16
CA VAL A 111 -15.03 10.74 -8.42
C VAL A 111 -14.07 9.63 -8.02
N ASN A 112 -13.34 9.83 -6.92
CA ASN A 112 -12.32 8.89 -6.50
C ASN A 112 -12.07 8.94 -4.99
N ALA A 113 -11.53 7.84 -4.47
CA ALA A 113 -10.81 7.75 -3.20
C ALA A 113 -9.62 6.82 -3.41
N TRP A 114 -8.62 6.90 -2.55
CA TRP A 114 -7.48 5.98 -2.57
C TRP A 114 -6.83 5.87 -1.20
N CYS A 115 -6.14 4.77 -0.97
CA CYS A 115 -5.34 4.51 0.21
C CYS A 115 -3.92 4.09 -0.20
N MET A 116 -2.93 4.90 0.16
CA MET A 116 -1.52 4.56 0.00
C MET A 116 -1.03 3.66 1.15
N PRO A 117 0.06 2.92 0.96
CA PRO A 117 0.74 2.20 2.03
C PRO A 117 1.00 3.07 3.26
N GLY A 118 0.92 2.47 4.44
CA GLY A 118 1.04 3.20 5.69
C GLY A 118 -0.23 3.95 6.12
N GLY A 119 -1.38 3.69 5.45
CA GLY A 119 -2.69 4.21 5.88
C GLY A 119 -2.96 5.67 5.51
N LYS A 120 -2.41 6.15 4.39
CA LYS A 120 -2.61 7.52 3.89
C LYS A 120 -3.79 7.57 2.93
N ILE A 121 -4.90 8.18 3.32
CA ILE A 121 -6.18 8.13 2.62
C ILE A 121 -6.61 9.52 2.15
N ALA A 122 -7.03 9.59 0.88
CA ALA A 122 -7.70 10.76 0.34
C ALA A 122 -9.06 10.39 -0.24
N VAL A 123 -10.04 11.25 0.03
CA VAL A 123 -11.40 11.17 -0.53
C VAL A 123 -11.68 12.47 -1.25
N TYR A 124 -12.23 12.41 -2.45
CA TYR A 124 -12.59 13.58 -3.24
C TYR A 124 -14.06 13.96 -3.03
N THR A 125 -14.36 15.26 -3.05
CA THR A 125 -15.75 15.74 -2.89
C THR A 125 -16.67 15.22 -4.00
N GLY A 126 -16.15 14.99 -5.21
CA GLY A 126 -16.92 14.36 -6.29
C GLY A 126 -17.44 12.97 -5.94
N LEU A 127 -16.69 12.18 -5.18
CA LEU A 127 -17.15 10.86 -4.70
C LEU A 127 -18.33 11.00 -3.73
N LEU A 128 -18.29 11.98 -2.83
CA LEU A 128 -19.35 12.20 -1.85
C LEU A 128 -20.71 12.52 -2.49
N LYS A 129 -20.69 13.11 -3.69
CA LYS A 129 -21.92 13.37 -4.45
C LYS A 129 -22.59 12.09 -4.94
N ILE A 130 -21.82 11.04 -5.17
CA ILE A 130 -22.31 9.76 -5.69
C ILE A 130 -22.65 8.79 -4.56
N THR A 131 -21.83 8.71 -3.53
CA THR A 131 -22.04 7.77 -2.42
C THR A 131 -23.25 8.11 -1.55
N LYS A 132 -23.72 9.35 -1.56
CA LYS A 132 -24.98 9.85 -0.94
C LYS A 132 -25.23 9.51 0.54
N ASN A 133 -24.70 8.39 1.06
CA ASN A 133 -24.87 7.95 2.44
C ASN A 133 -23.59 7.36 3.02
N THR A 134 -23.59 7.15 4.32
CA THR A 134 -22.44 6.63 5.09
C THR A 134 -22.05 5.22 4.65
N ASP A 135 -23.03 4.38 4.34
CA ASP A 135 -22.76 2.96 4.03
C ASP A 135 -22.05 2.82 2.68
N ALA A 136 -22.53 3.54 1.65
CA ALA A 136 -21.88 3.55 0.34
C ALA A 136 -20.45 4.11 0.42
N LEU A 137 -20.23 5.18 1.19
CA LEU A 137 -18.89 5.72 1.41
C LEU A 137 -18.01 4.74 2.17
N SER A 138 -18.57 4.03 3.15
CA SER A 138 -17.85 2.99 3.91
C SER A 138 -17.41 1.84 3.02
N ILE A 139 -18.24 1.39 2.09
CA ILE A 139 -17.88 0.33 1.14
C ILE A 139 -16.67 0.75 0.30
N VAL A 140 -16.68 1.98 -0.26
CA VAL A 140 -15.57 2.47 -1.07
C VAL A 140 -14.30 2.60 -0.23
N MET A 141 -14.38 3.25 0.95
CA MET A 141 -13.21 3.41 1.81
C MET A 141 -12.66 2.06 2.28
N GLY A 142 -13.53 1.09 2.58
CA GLY A 142 -13.14 -0.27 2.97
C GLY A 142 -12.40 -1.00 1.84
N HIS A 143 -12.84 -0.81 0.60
CA HIS A 143 -12.18 -1.35 -0.57
C HIS A 143 -10.75 -0.80 -0.70
N GLU A 144 -10.57 0.51 -0.58
CA GLU A 144 -9.25 1.16 -0.67
C GLU A 144 -8.33 0.74 0.49
N ILE A 145 -8.85 0.64 1.69
CA ILE A 145 -8.11 0.16 2.86
C ILE A 145 -7.70 -1.30 2.66
N ALA A 146 -8.58 -2.14 2.14
CA ALA A 146 -8.27 -3.55 1.87
C ALA A 146 -7.10 -3.69 0.87
N HIS A 147 -7.00 -2.82 -0.14
CA HIS A 147 -5.86 -2.79 -1.04
C HIS A 147 -4.53 -2.49 -0.32
N ALA A 148 -4.54 -1.56 0.64
CA ALA A 148 -3.36 -1.25 1.44
C ALA A 148 -2.99 -2.41 2.38
N VAL A 149 -3.96 -3.00 3.06
CA VAL A 149 -3.79 -4.16 3.96
C VAL A 149 -3.28 -5.40 3.18
N ALA A 150 -3.79 -5.64 1.98
CA ALA A 150 -3.35 -6.72 1.09
C ALA A 150 -2.00 -6.43 0.40
N ARG A 151 -1.40 -5.26 0.65
CA ARG A 151 -0.09 -4.86 0.11
C ARG A 151 -0.01 -4.84 -1.42
N HIS A 152 -1.12 -4.55 -2.11
CA HIS A 152 -1.15 -4.53 -3.57
C HIS A 152 -0.17 -3.52 -4.18
N SER A 153 0.08 -2.39 -3.51
CA SER A 153 1.08 -1.40 -3.96
C SER A 153 2.50 -1.93 -3.84
N VAL A 154 2.81 -2.74 -2.81
CA VAL A 154 4.11 -3.41 -2.65
C VAL A 154 4.38 -4.35 -3.82
N GLU A 155 3.38 -5.13 -4.18
CA GLU A 155 3.44 -6.07 -5.30
C GLU A 155 3.64 -5.32 -6.62
N ARG A 156 2.83 -4.29 -6.91
CA ARG A 156 2.97 -3.46 -8.13
C ARG A 156 4.35 -2.81 -8.24
N MET A 157 4.87 -2.24 -7.15
CA MET A 157 6.21 -1.65 -7.13
C MET A 157 7.30 -2.69 -7.36
N SER A 158 7.19 -3.86 -6.75
CA SER A 158 8.14 -4.95 -6.95
C SER A 158 8.14 -5.43 -8.40
N HIS A 159 6.97 -5.56 -9.02
CA HIS A 159 6.85 -5.89 -10.45
C HIS A 159 7.43 -4.78 -11.34
N ALA A 160 7.15 -3.52 -11.06
CA ALA A 160 7.69 -2.39 -11.82
C ALA A 160 9.23 -2.35 -11.78
N MET A 161 9.83 -2.67 -10.64
CA MET A 161 11.29 -2.78 -10.53
C MET A 161 11.86 -3.94 -11.34
N THR A 162 11.18 -5.08 -11.40
CA THR A 162 11.64 -6.24 -12.19
C THR A 162 11.57 -6.00 -13.68
N ILE A 163 10.62 -5.16 -14.14
CA ILE A 163 10.43 -4.86 -15.56
C ILE A 163 11.27 -3.65 -16.00
N ASN A 164 12.01 -3.01 -15.06
CA ASN A 164 12.85 -1.84 -15.35
C ASN A 164 12.06 -0.64 -15.94
N LEU A 165 10.77 -0.55 -15.58
CA LEU A 165 9.93 0.57 -15.98
C LEU A 165 10.22 1.74 -15.04
N GLY A 166 10.71 2.85 -15.60
CA GLY A 166 11.00 4.09 -14.87
C GLY A 166 9.78 4.85 -14.37
N THR A 167 8.79 4.11 -13.84
CA THR A 167 7.58 4.70 -13.25
C THR A 167 7.91 5.40 -11.94
N THR A 168 7.40 6.61 -11.77
CA THR A 168 7.51 7.31 -10.49
C THR A 168 6.60 6.69 -9.44
N VAL A 169 6.95 6.85 -8.17
CA VAL A 169 6.12 6.38 -7.05
C VAL A 169 4.70 6.96 -7.14
N ALA A 170 4.58 8.21 -7.61
CA ALA A 170 3.29 8.87 -7.80
C ALA A 170 2.40 8.15 -8.83
N ASP A 171 2.98 7.70 -9.96
CA ASP A 171 2.24 7.00 -11.02
C ASP A 171 1.68 5.65 -10.54
N ILE A 172 2.39 5.00 -9.61
CA ILE A 172 1.96 3.71 -9.06
C ILE A 172 0.78 3.85 -8.10
N PHE A 173 0.74 4.97 -7.34
CA PHE A 173 -0.30 5.17 -6.31
C PHE A 173 -1.52 5.95 -6.81
N LEU A 174 -1.38 6.79 -7.83
CA LEU A 174 -2.42 7.69 -8.32
C LEU A 174 -3.03 7.26 -9.66
N GLY A 175 -2.49 6.20 -10.29
CA GLY A 175 -2.88 5.69 -11.62
C GLY A 175 -4.17 4.87 -11.65
#